data_1156045bc9aff099c77b9a72a9e1a14d
#
_entry.id   1156045bc9aff099c77b9a72a9e1a14d
#
_cell.length_a   1.000
_cell.length_b   1.000
_cell.length_c   1.000
_cell.angle_alpha   90.00
_cell.angle_beta   90.00
_cell.angle_gamma   90.00
#
_symmetry.space_group_name_H-M   'P 1'
#
loop_
_entity.id
_entity.type
_entity.pdbx_description
1 polymer ?
#
loop_
_entity_poly.entity_id
_entity_poly.type
_entity_poly.pdbx_seq_one_letter_code
_entity_poly.pdbx_strand_id
1 'polypeptide(L)'
;MTAASKSTNKRACNNALFRVKERAGDTVVLCILLGGVLLFILWPMLCIALRSFRAADGGFTLEAYGNVLSKYGTSMRNSVVVGICTAICTTILSLSAALTCVTRRSWGRTLCMILLTAAMVAPPFVSSLAYIQLYGRRGWITYRLLGLSWNPYNLAGVVAMQSLSFTPLNALFLLGVLDKLDADSLRSARDLGAKPSAILRDIVLPLMRPGLLVSMLLSFVRSLADYGTPVIIGGRSVTLAAEVYLQVIGYSNLEKSSAMNMFLLVPSILFFFIYRALMRRSDKLTAGSRSAQGGLSLPLTRCGSVGWLALIGSGLFFVLTLLQYGCVLLSGFLKSKKGVYSFTLDHWNELWSIGASPVVRSVVYALIVAVVGTLFAALFAYYMDRRRVPGRAFFDCIATMPYMLPGTCFGIGYILAFNHAPLKLTGTAIIVLANMLFKQLPTSAKICSATLAQLQPAQERSAQDLGAGRLAVIRDVVLPNMRPALLSCFVYNFTSSMTTAGAIIFLIDPSRQLAVFRLFDAVYRGDYALASVLASVITAIVLAVEGLVWLLSRKEGKRRVS
;
A
#
# COMPACT_ATOMS: atom_id res chain seq x y z
N MET A 1 17.34 -25.10 61.65
CA MET A 1 17.12 -23.82 60.93
C MET A 1 17.92 -23.67 59.62
N THR A 2 18.49 -24.68 59.01
CA THR A 2 19.48 -24.54 57.89
C THR A 2 18.99 -25.04 56.52
N ALA A 3 17.93 -25.84 56.41
CA ALA A 3 17.44 -26.32 55.12
C ALA A 3 16.47 -25.34 54.43
N ALA A 4 15.63 -24.66 55.19
CA ALA A 4 14.67 -23.66 54.68
C ALA A 4 15.38 -22.39 54.15
N SER A 5 16.47 -21.94 54.77
CA SER A 5 17.27 -20.78 54.31
C SER A 5 18.01 -21.05 53.00
N LYS A 6 18.51 -22.26 52.76
CA LYS A 6 19.15 -22.67 51.49
C LYS A 6 18.16 -22.76 50.33
N SER A 7 16.90 -23.17 50.59
CA SER A 7 15.87 -23.27 49.55
C SER A 7 15.35 -21.90 49.10
N THR A 8 15.20 -20.95 50.06
CA THR A 8 14.81 -19.57 49.76
C THR A 8 15.89 -18.80 48.98
N ASN A 9 17.16 -19.03 49.31
CA ASN A 9 18.30 -18.36 48.61
C ASN A 9 18.45 -18.94 47.17
N LYS A 10 18.22 -20.22 46.97
CA LYS A 10 18.25 -20.86 45.65
C LYS A 10 17.07 -20.39 44.75
N ARG A 11 15.88 -20.17 45.33
CA ARG A 11 14.73 -19.59 44.62
C ARG A 11 14.95 -18.11 44.29
N ALA A 12 15.52 -17.33 45.20
CA ALA A 12 15.86 -15.92 44.95
C ALA A 12 16.93 -15.76 43.86
N CYS A 13 17.94 -16.62 43.85
CA CYS A 13 19.00 -16.63 42.82
C CYS A 13 18.45 -17.08 41.45
N ASN A 14 17.58 -18.10 41.41
CA ASN A 14 16.91 -18.52 40.16
C ASN A 14 15.96 -17.44 39.63
N ASN A 15 15.24 -16.75 40.47
CA ASN A 15 14.38 -15.61 40.08
C ASN A 15 15.18 -14.41 39.58
N ALA A 16 16.35 -14.13 40.17
CA ALA A 16 17.24 -13.08 39.68
C ALA A 16 17.86 -13.43 38.32
N LEU A 17 18.34 -14.66 38.14
CA LEU A 17 18.85 -15.18 36.86
C LEU A 17 17.75 -15.21 35.78
N PHE A 18 16.55 -15.58 36.11
CA PHE A 18 15.39 -15.58 35.21
C PHE A 18 15.09 -14.13 34.74
N ARG A 19 15.04 -13.16 35.66
CA ARG A 19 14.84 -11.73 35.34
C ARG A 19 15.96 -11.14 34.49
N VAL A 20 17.20 -11.57 34.67
CA VAL A 20 18.36 -11.12 33.86
C VAL A 20 18.27 -11.71 32.45
N LYS A 21 17.98 -13.01 32.29
CA LYS A 21 17.77 -13.64 30.99
C LYS A 21 16.62 -13.01 30.21
N GLU A 22 15.51 -12.71 30.89
CA GLU A 22 14.37 -12.05 30.27
C GLU A 22 14.67 -10.63 29.79
N ARG A 23 15.36 -9.83 30.63
CA ARG A 23 15.79 -8.48 30.22
C ARG A 23 16.74 -8.54 29.04
N ALA A 24 17.64 -9.53 28.99
CA ALA A 24 18.54 -9.73 27.86
C ALA A 24 17.75 -10.10 26.58
N GLY A 25 16.83 -11.07 26.66
CA GLY A 25 15.99 -11.46 25.51
C GLY A 25 15.13 -10.31 24.99
N ASP A 26 14.51 -9.56 25.88
CA ASP A 26 13.71 -8.37 25.54
C ASP A 26 14.56 -7.28 24.84
N THR A 27 15.80 -7.08 25.31
CA THR A 27 16.73 -6.12 24.69
C THR A 27 17.19 -6.59 23.31
N VAL A 28 17.49 -7.87 23.14
CA VAL A 28 17.86 -8.46 21.84
C VAL A 28 16.74 -8.28 20.82
N VAL A 29 15.50 -8.59 21.18
CA VAL A 29 14.34 -8.38 20.28
C VAL A 29 14.24 -6.91 19.89
N LEU A 30 14.34 -6.00 20.84
CA LEU A 30 14.31 -4.56 20.54
C LEU A 30 15.44 -4.15 19.60
N CYS A 31 16.68 -4.60 19.85
CA CYS A 31 17.83 -4.30 18.99
C CYS A 31 17.63 -4.83 17.55
N ILE A 32 17.06 -6.04 17.40
CA ILE A 32 16.74 -6.60 16.07
C ILE A 32 15.69 -5.74 15.36
N LEU A 33 14.63 -5.30 16.06
CA LEU A 33 13.58 -4.48 15.48
C LEU A 33 14.10 -3.10 15.05
N LEU A 34 14.82 -2.42 15.93
CA LEU A 34 15.37 -1.10 15.66
C LEU A 34 16.51 -1.15 14.64
N GLY A 35 17.40 -2.13 14.76
CA GLY A 35 18.49 -2.38 13.82
C GLY A 35 17.96 -2.70 12.43
N GLY A 36 16.88 -3.51 12.34
CA GLY A 36 16.20 -3.81 11.07
C GLY A 36 15.65 -2.54 10.40
N VAL A 37 14.98 -1.68 11.16
CA VAL A 37 14.46 -0.40 10.63
C VAL A 37 15.58 0.51 10.15
N LEU A 38 16.68 0.63 10.90
CA LEU A 38 17.84 1.44 10.49
C LEU A 38 18.54 0.86 9.26
N LEU A 39 18.78 -0.44 9.25
CA LEU A 39 19.54 -1.12 8.20
C LEU A 39 18.75 -1.19 6.88
N PHE A 40 17.45 -1.51 6.93
CA PHE A 40 16.66 -1.76 5.72
C PHE A 40 15.78 -0.58 5.28
N ILE A 41 15.64 0.47 6.07
CA ILE A 41 14.92 1.68 5.65
C ILE A 41 15.86 2.88 5.56
N LEU A 42 16.54 3.25 6.65
CA LEU A 42 17.34 4.46 6.69
C LEU A 42 18.61 4.35 5.84
N TRP A 43 19.36 3.26 5.99
CA TRP A 43 20.64 3.07 5.31
C TRP A 43 20.53 3.11 3.77
N PRO A 44 19.58 2.43 3.10
CA PRO A 44 19.39 2.56 1.65
C PRO A 44 19.09 3.99 1.21
N MET A 45 18.31 4.75 1.98
CA MET A 45 18.00 6.15 1.65
C MET A 45 19.23 7.05 1.76
N LEU A 46 20.05 6.82 2.79
CA LEU A 46 21.33 7.52 2.93
C LEU A 46 22.29 7.17 1.78
N CYS A 47 22.34 5.92 1.34
CA CYS A 47 23.17 5.51 0.20
C CYS A 47 22.78 6.23 -1.10
N ILE A 48 21.47 6.40 -1.38
CA ILE A 48 21.02 7.21 -2.53
C ILE A 48 21.50 8.65 -2.40
N ALA A 49 21.24 9.26 -1.23
CA ALA A 49 21.63 10.64 -0.99
C ALA A 49 23.15 10.84 -1.14
N LEU A 50 23.96 9.98 -0.55
CA LEU A 50 25.41 10.05 -0.67
C LEU A 50 25.87 9.83 -2.11
N ARG A 51 25.28 8.85 -2.83
CA ARG A 51 25.66 8.57 -4.24
C ARG A 51 25.28 9.71 -5.17
N SER A 52 24.18 10.40 -4.91
CA SER A 52 23.72 11.52 -5.76
C SER A 52 24.64 12.73 -5.77
N PHE A 53 25.49 12.88 -4.72
CA PHE A 53 26.47 13.95 -4.59
C PHE A 53 27.89 13.52 -4.97
N ARG A 54 28.10 12.27 -5.39
CA ARG A 54 29.43 11.71 -5.66
C ARG A 54 29.72 11.65 -7.14
N ALA A 55 30.77 12.33 -7.58
CA ALA A 55 31.27 12.26 -8.95
C ALA A 55 31.95 10.92 -9.27
N ALA A 56 32.21 10.66 -10.54
CA ALA A 56 32.89 9.45 -11.00
C ALA A 56 34.32 9.32 -10.44
N ASP A 57 34.99 10.43 -10.22
CA ASP A 57 36.34 10.54 -9.60
C ASP A 57 36.33 10.44 -8.07
N GLY A 58 35.13 10.29 -7.46
CA GLY A 58 34.96 10.17 -6.02
C GLY A 58 34.80 11.50 -5.28
N GLY A 59 34.95 12.64 -5.94
CA GLY A 59 34.75 13.97 -5.38
C GLY A 59 33.27 14.34 -5.17
N PHE A 60 33.04 15.44 -4.45
CA PHE A 60 31.68 16.01 -4.30
C PHE A 60 31.33 16.83 -5.55
N THR A 61 30.15 16.60 -6.14
CA THR A 61 29.67 17.32 -7.30
C THR A 61 28.16 17.56 -7.28
N LEU A 62 27.73 18.68 -7.83
CA LEU A 62 26.33 18.99 -8.12
C LEU A 62 26.03 18.91 -9.63
N GLU A 63 27.00 18.51 -10.45
CA GLU A 63 26.87 18.46 -11.90
C GLU A 63 25.72 17.53 -12.35
N ALA A 64 25.57 16.40 -11.68
CA ALA A 64 24.46 15.46 -11.94
C ALA A 64 23.09 16.15 -11.81
N TYR A 65 22.91 17.04 -10.84
CA TYR A 65 21.67 17.80 -10.65
C TYR A 65 21.45 18.83 -11.76
N GLY A 66 22.49 19.56 -12.17
CA GLY A 66 22.44 20.48 -13.31
C GLY A 66 22.06 19.77 -14.61
N ASN A 67 22.67 18.60 -14.86
CA ASN A 67 22.39 17.75 -16.01
C ASN A 67 20.95 17.19 -15.97
N VAL A 68 20.42 16.84 -14.80
CA VAL A 68 19.03 16.39 -14.66
C VAL A 68 18.06 17.53 -14.94
N LEU A 69 18.29 18.72 -14.40
CA LEU A 69 17.42 19.88 -14.62
C LEU A 69 17.40 20.30 -16.09
N SER A 70 18.54 20.34 -16.77
CA SER A 70 18.62 20.75 -18.18
C SER A 70 17.99 19.71 -19.12
N LYS A 71 18.25 18.41 -18.93
CA LYS A 71 17.79 17.36 -19.85
C LYS A 71 16.39 16.82 -19.52
N TYR A 72 16.02 16.74 -18.24
CA TYR A 72 14.79 16.07 -17.79
C TYR A 72 13.77 17.03 -17.16
N GLY A 73 13.95 18.34 -17.32
CA GLY A 73 13.02 19.35 -16.82
C GLY A 73 11.58 19.16 -17.33
N THR A 74 11.41 18.69 -18.58
CA THR A 74 10.11 18.34 -19.15
C THR A 74 9.49 17.16 -18.41
N SER A 75 10.25 16.11 -18.13
CA SER A 75 9.76 14.92 -17.40
C SER A 75 9.42 15.26 -15.94
N MET A 76 10.15 16.20 -15.31
CA MET A 76 9.81 16.73 -13.99
C MET A 76 8.48 17.49 -14.02
N ARG A 77 8.31 18.41 -14.98
CA ARG A 77 7.05 19.14 -15.16
C ARG A 77 5.88 18.18 -15.40
N ASN A 78 6.06 17.20 -16.27
CA ASN A 78 5.05 16.18 -16.55
C ASN A 78 4.66 15.42 -15.28
N SER A 79 5.63 15.04 -14.44
CA SER A 79 5.37 14.36 -13.16
C SER A 79 4.53 15.20 -12.22
N VAL A 80 4.83 16.51 -12.10
CA VAL A 80 4.06 17.41 -11.23
C VAL A 80 2.66 17.62 -11.77
N VAL A 81 2.49 17.85 -13.08
CA VAL A 81 1.17 18.04 -13.71
C VAL A 81 0.33 16.77 -13.57
N VAL A 82 0.88 15.61 -13.92
CA VAL A 82 0.18 14.32 -13.75
C VAL A 82 -0.18 14.09 -12.29
N GLY A 83 0.77 14.37 -11.37
CA GLY A 83 0.55 14.23 -9.94
C GLY A 83 -0.61 15.08 -9.42
N ILE A 84 -0.66 16.35 -9.77
CA ILE A 84 -1.73 17.28 -9.36
C ILE A 84 -3.06 16.84 -9.96
N CYS A 85 -3.12 16.59 -11.27
CA CYS A 85 -4.36 16.15 -11.93
C CYS A 85 -4.87 14.82 -11.34
N THR A 86 -4.00 13.85 -11.17
CA THR A 86 -4.34 12.56 -10.55
C THR A 86 -4.84 12.75 -9.12
N ALA A 87 -4.18 13.59 -8.31
CA ALA A 87 -4.58 13.84 -6.94
C ALA A 87 -5.99 14.44 -6.85
N ILE A 88 -6.31 15.39 -7.71
CA ILE A 88 -7.64 16.01 -7.78
C ILE A 88 -8.68 14.98 -8.22
N CYS A 89 -8.47 14.30 -9.35
CA CYS A 89 -9.41 13.32 -9.88
C CYS A 89 -9.63 12.14 -8.91
N THR A 90 -8.57 11.59 -8.34
CA THR A 90 -8.66 10.53 -7.33
C THR A 90 -9.45 10.97 -6.11
N THR A 91 -9.19 12.17 -5.59
CA THR A 91 -9.90 12.67 -4.39
C THR A 91 -11.38 12.86 -4.66
N ILE A 92 -11.77 13.38 -5.83
CA ILE A 92 -13.17 13.53 -6.24
C ILE A 92 -13.86 12.17 -6.36
N LEU A 93 -13.25 11.21 -7.07
CA LEU A 93 -13.79 9.86 -7.22
C LEU A 93 -13.89 9.12 -5.89
N SER A 94 -12.86 9.24 -5.04
CA SER A 94 -12.82 8.62 -3.72
C SER A 94 -13.86 9.18 -2.77
N LEU A 95 -14.06 10.52 -2.77
CA LEU A 95 -15.12 11.15 -2.00
C LEU A 95 -16.50 10.70 -2.49
N SER A 96 -16.69 10.65 -3.80
CA SER A 96 -17.94 10.17 -4.42
C SER A 96 -18.26 8.74 -4.01
N ALA A 97 -17.28 7.84 -4.08
CA ALA A 97 -17.43 6.45 -3.67
C ALA A 97 -17.69 6.31 -2.16
N ALA A 98 -16.96 7.04 -1.32
CA ALA A 98 -17.11 7.02 0.14
C ALA A 98 -18.50 7.54 0.58
N LEU A 99 -18.96 8.66 0.03
CA LEU A 99 -20.30 9.21 0.29
C LEU A 99 -21.40 8.23 -0.14
N THR A 100 -21.26 7.62 -1.32
CA THR A 100 -22.23 6.64 -1.81
C THR A 100 -22.25 5.41 -0.91
N CYS A 101 -21.10 4.93 -0.46
CA CYS A 101 -20.98 3.79 0.43
C CYS A 101 -21.64 4.03 1.79
N VAL A 102 -21.40 5.19 2.40
CA VAL A 102 -21.89 5.54 3.75
C VAL A 102 -23.40 5.78 3.78
N THR A 103 -23.98 6.28 2.68
CA THR A 103 -25.40 6.64 2.61
C THR A 103 -26.31 5.50 2.16
N ARG A 104 -25.73 4.37 1.75
CA ARG A 104 -26.51 3.16 1.35
C ARG A 104 -26.99 2.37 2.57
N ARG A 105 -28.10 1.65 2.39
CA ARG A 105 -28.55 0.64 3.35
C ARG A 105 -27.49 -0.44 3.54
N SER A 106 -27.53 -1.18 4.63
CA SER A 106 -26.57 -2.21 5.04
C SER A 106 -26.07 -3.09 3.87
N TRP A 107 -26.97 -3.66 3.06
CA TRP A 107 -26.59 -4.47 1.90
C TRP A 107 -25.81 -3.69 0.82
N GLY A 108 -26.29 -2.51 0.45
CA GLY A 108 -25.60 -1.67 -0.54
C GLY A 108 -24.25 -1.16 -0.07
N ARG A 109 -24.11 -0.85 1.23
CA ARG A 109 -22.81 -0.52 1.84
C ARG A 109 -21.85 -1.71 1.76
N THR A 110 -22.32 -2.90 2.12
CA THR A 110 -21.50 -4.13 2.03
C THR A 110 -21.04 -4.40 0.61
N LEU A 111 -21.92 -4.24 -0.39
CA LEU A 111 -21.55 -4.42 -1.79
C LEU A 111 -20.49 -3.40 -2.24
N CYS A 112 -20.66 -2.11 -1.92
CA CYS A 112 -19.68 -1.08 -2.23
C CYS A 112 -18.32 -1.38 -1.57
N MET A 113 -18.31 -1.82 -0.30
CA MET A 113 -17.09 -2.22 0.40
C MET A 113 -16.41 -3.40 -0.27
N ILE A 114 -17.15 -4.44 -0.65
CA ILE A 114 -16.61 -5.60 -1.38
C ILE A 114 -16.01 -5.16 -2.72
N LEU A 115 -16.68 -4.32 -3.49
CA LEU A 115 -16.16 -3.80 -4.76
C LEU A 115 -14.89 -2.96 -4.58
N LEU A 116 -14.85 -2.11 -3.56
CA LEU A 116 -13.64 -1.31 -3.25
C LEU A 116 -12.47 -2.17 -2.82
N THR A 117 -12.71 -3.18 -1.96
CA THR A 117 -11.64 -4.10 -1.53
C THR A 117 -11.17 -4.99 -2.67
N ALA A 118 -12.08 -5.53 -3.48
CA ALA A 118 -11.74 -6.30 -4.68
C ALA A 118 -10.90 -5.47 -5.68
N ALA A 119 -11.24 -4.17 -5.83
CA ALA A 119 -10.48 -3.28 -6.69
C ALA A 119 -9.04 -2.98 -6.18
N MET A 120 -8.75 -3.19 -4.89
CA MET A 120 -7.40 -3.09 -4.33
C MET A 120 -6.52 -4.32 -4.60
N VAL A 121 -7.15 -5.47 -4.83
CA VAL A 121 -6.46 -6.76 -5.00
C VAL A 121 -5.76 -6.88 -6.34
N ALA A 122 -6.18 -6.09 -7.35
CA ALA A 122 -5.58 -6.16 -8.67
C ALA A 122 -4.08 -5.88 -8.67
N PRO A 123 -3.28 -6.70 -9.38
CA PRO A 123 -1.87 -6.40 -9.60
C PRO A 123 -1.69 -5.01 -10.26
N PRO A 124 -0.58 -4.32 -9.99
CA PRO A 124 -0.22 -3.15 -10.76
C PRO A 124 -0.13 -3.55 -12.24
N PHE A 125 -0.32 -2.61 -13.13
CA PHE A 125 -0.36 -2.81 -14.58
C PHE A 125 -1.66 -3.41 -15.14
N VAL A 126 -2.54 -4.02 -14.34
CA VAL A 126 -3.85 -4.51 -14.80
C VAL A 126 -4.68 -3.37 -15.37
N SER A 127 -4.69 -2.22 -14.70
CA SER A 127 -5.38 -1.03 -15.22
C SER A 127 -4.78 -0.53 -16.54
N SER A 128 -3.45 -0.56 -16.68
CA SER A 128 -2.77 -0.20 -17.93
C SER A 128 -3.06 -1.21 -19.04
N LEU A 129 -3.08 -2.52 -18.71
CA LEU A 129 -3.45 -3.59 -19.63
C LEU A 129 -4.90 -3.45 -20.11
N ALA A 130 -5.82 -3.24 -19.18
CA ALA A 130 -7.23 -2.98 -19.49
C ALA A 130 -7.39 -1.72 -20.35
N TYR A 131 -6.63 -0.66 -20.06
CA TYR A 131 -6.64 0.56 -20.86
C TYR A 131 -6.24 0.30 -22.31
N ILE A 132 -5.16 -0.45 -22.54
CA ILE A 132 -4.72 -0.81 -23.90
C ILE A 132 -5.79 -1.60 -24.64
N GLN A 133 -6.41 -2.56 -23.97
CA GLN A 133 -7.41 -3.41 -24.56
C GLN A 133 -8.75 -2.69 -24.82
N LEU A 134 -9.19 -1.83 -23.89
CA LEU A 134 -10.45 -1.10 -24.03
C LEU A 134 -10.30 0.15 -24.89
N TYR A 135 -9.25 0.94 -24.66
CA TYR A 135 -9.09 2.28 -25.21
C TYR A 135 -7.87 2.44 -26.13
N GLY A 136 -7.07 1.37 -26.36
CA GLY A 136 -5.93 1.38 -27.26
C GLY A 136 -6.31 1.74 -28.71
N ARG A 137 -5.32 1.92 -29.58
CA ARG A 137 -5.55 2.26 -31.01
C ARG A 137 -6.47 1.29 -31.73
N ARG A 138 -6.54 0.03 -31.28
CA ARG A 138 -7.48 -1.02 -31.75
C ARG A 138 -8.32 -1.54 -30.59
N GLY A 139 -8.61 -0.67 -29.62
CA GLY A 139 -9.34 -1.01 -28.41
C GLY A 139 -10.80 -1.40 -28.69
N TRP A 140 -11.37 -2.15 -27.79
CA TRP A 140 -12.75 -2.64 -27.92
C TRP A 140 -13.77 -1.50 -27.91
N ILE A 141 -13.56 -0.47 -27.11
CA ILE A 141 -14.49 0.68 -27.02
C ILE A 141 -14.14 1.70 -28.09
N THR A 142 -12.90 2.18 -28.15
CA THR A 142 -12.52 3.30 -29.03
C THR A 142 -12.64 2.95 -30.51
N TYR A 143 -12.04 1.85 -30.92
CA TYR A 143 -11.99 1.50 -32.34
C TYR A 143 -13.21 0.68 -32.79
N ARG A 144 -13.59 -0.37 -32.01
CA ARG A 144 -14.65 -1.29 -32.48
C ARG A 144 -16.05 -0.79 -32.23
N LEU A 145 -16.30 -0.18 -31.03
CA LEU A 145 -17.63 0.30 -30.69
C LEU A 145 -17.89 1.70 -31.26
N LEU A 146 -16.91 2.62 -31.13
CA LEU A 146 -17.07 4.02 -31.50
C LEU A 146 -16.44 4.39 -32.85
N GLY A 147 -15.67 3.51 -33.49
CA GLY A 147 -14.99 3.77 -34.77
C GLY A 147 -13.92 4.87 -34.71
N LEU A 148 -13.46 5.25 -33.51
CA LEU A 148 -12.53 6.36 -33.33
C LEU A 148 -11.09 5.92 -33.56
N SER A 149 -10.36 6.61 -34.43
CA SER A 149 -8.93 6.46 -34.68
C SER A 149 -8.13 7.50 -33.90
N TRP A 150 -8.15 7.41 -32.57
CA TRP A 150 -7.45 8.32 -31.68
C TRP A 150 -6.19 7.68 -31.09
N ASN A 151 -5.18 8.49 -30.75
CA ASN A 151 -4.02 8.01 -30.00
C ASN A 151 -4.24 8.17 -28.49
N PRO A 152 -4.56 7.11 -27.75
CA PRO A 152 -4.85 7.18 -26.33
C PRO A 152 -3.58 7.25 -25.45
N TYR A 153 -2.38 7.07 -26.04
CA TYR A 153 -1.12 7.02 -25.33
C TYR A 153 -0.59 8.44 -25.06
N ASN A 154 -0.98 9.01 -23.92
CA ASN A 154 -0.65 10.36 -23.51
C ASN A 154 -0.78 10.53 -21.98
N LEU A 155 -0.41 11.72 -21.47
CA LEU A 155 -0.50 12.01 -20.02
C LEU A 155 -1.94 11.98 -19.48
N ALA A 156 -2.94 12.32 -20.28
CA ALA A 156 -4.34 12.25 -19.85
C ALA A 156 -4.77 10.80 -19.57
N GLY A 157 -4.33 9.84 -20.41
CA GLY A 157 -4.51 8.42 -20.18
C GLY A 157 -3.83 7.95 -18.88
N VAL A 158 -2.61 8.45 -18.60
CA VAL A 158 -1.91 8.17 -17.35
C VAL A 158 -2.71 8.68 -16.15
N VAL A 159 -3.19 9.93 -16.19
CA VAL A 159 -4.02 10.53 -15.13
C VAL A 159 -5.28 9.70 -14.90
N ALA A 160 -5.99 9.32 -15.96
CA ALA A 160 -7.22 8.54 -15.87
C ALA A 160 -6.97 7.18 -15.18
N MET A 161 -5.93 6.45 -15.60
CA MET A 161 -5.64 5.13 -15.06
C MET A 161 -5.11 5.17 -13.63
N GLN A 162 -4.22 6.12 -13.32
CA GLN A 162 -3.77 6.33 -11.94
C GLN A 162 -4.94 6.73 -11.04
N SER A 163 -5.83 7.60 -11.51
CA SER A 163 -7.01 8.01 -10.72
C SER A 163 -7.91 6.83 -10.38
N LEU A 164 -8.20 5.96 -11.33
CA LEU A 164 -8.99 4.76 -11.07
C LEU A 164 -8.27 3.78 -10.11
N SER A 165 -6.97 3.56 -10.31
CA SER A 165 -6.18 2.63 -9.49
C SER A 165 -6.00 3.10 -8.04
N PHE A 166 -5.94 4.41 -7.79
CA PHE A 166 -5.72 4.94 -6.43
C PHE A 166 -7.03 5.20 -5.68
N THR A 167 -8.15 5.31 -6.38
CA THR A 167 -9.47 5.57 -5.80
C THR A 167 -9.88 4.57 -4.72
N PRO A 168 -9.72 3.24 -4.85
CA PRO A 168 -10.21 2.30 -3.85
C PRO A 168 -9.62 2.53 -2.44
N LEU A 169 -8.31 2.67 -2.35
CA LEU A 169 -7.64 2.90 -1.06
C LEU A 169 -8.03 4.25 -0.45
N ASN A 170 -8.06 5.30 -1.27
CA ASN A 170 -8.45 6.63 -0.80
C ASN A 170 -9.93 6.69 -0.40
N ALA A 171 -10.81 5.97 -1.10
CA ALA A 171 -12.22 5.85 -0.75
C ALA A 171 -12.41 5.17 0.62
N LEU A 172 -11.70 4.07 0.88
CA LEU A 172 -11.72 3.39 2.18
C LEU A 172 -11.15 4.29 3.29
N PHE A 173 -10.09 5.05 3.00
CA PHE A 173 -9.55 6.04 3.93
C PHE A 173 -10.59 7.13 4.26
N LEU A 174 -11.22 7.74 3.25
CA LEU A 174 -12.24 8.78 3.44
C LEU A 174 -13.50 8.22 4.11
N LEU A 175 -13.87 6.97 3.83
CA LEU A 175 -14.94 6.28 4.52
C LEU A 175 -14.64 6.16 6.03
N GLY A 176 -13.41 5.80 6.39
CA GLY A 176 -12.97 5.77 7.79
C GLY A 176 -12.99 7.15 8.48
N VAL A 177 -12.81 8.25 7.71
CA VAL A 177 -12.99 9.62 8.23
C VAL A 177 -14.46 9.94 8.42
N LEU A 178 -15.32 9.57 7.46
CA LEU A 178 -16.78 9.76 7.54
C LEU A 178 -17.40 9.00 8.72
N ASP A 179 -16.96 7.78 8.97
CA ASP A 179 -17.46 6.95 10.06
C ASP A 179 -17.10 7.50 11.47
N LYS A 180 -16.12 8.41 11.55
CA LYS A 180 -15.72 9.08 12.79
C LYS A 180 -16.47 10.39 13.03
N LEU A 181 -17.29 10.86 12.08
CA LEU A 181 -18.10 12.07 12.27
C LEU A 181 -19.15 11.84 13.36
N ASP A 182 -19.39 12.88 14.16
CA ASP A 182 -20.36 12.84 15.24
C ASP A 182 -21.79 12.74 14.69
N ALA A 183 -22.46 11.63 14.97
CA ALA A 183 -23.83 11.38 14.55
C ALA A 183 -24.83 12.33 15.21
N ASP A 184 -24.57 12.75 16.44
CA ASP A 184 -25.49 13.58 17.22
C ASP A 184 -25.53 15.01 16.67
N SER A 185 -24.38 15.55 16.25
CA SER A 185 -24.31 16.82 15.53
C SER A 185 -25.13 16.82 14.23
N LEU A 186 -25.09 15.72 13.48
CA LEU A 186 -25.84 15.58 12.23
C LEU A 186 -27.36 15.40 12.47
N ARG A 187 -27.74 14.71 13.54
CA ARG A 187 -29.15 14.56 13.96
C ARG A 187 -29.69 15.89 14.42
N SER A 188 -28.99 16.61 15.29
CA SER A 188 -29.38 17.92 15.78
C SER A 188 -29.60 18.92 14.65
N ALA A 189 -28.71 18.94 13.64
CA ALA A 189 -28.91 19.80 12.47
C ALA A 189 -30.19 19.46 11.69
N ARG A 190 -30.52 18.16 11.59
CA ARG A 190 -31.74 17.69 10.95
C ARG A 190 -32.99 18.09 11.76
N ASP A 191 -32.94 17.93 13.09
CA ASP A 191 -34.04 18.25 14.00
C ASP A 191 -34.33 19.76 14.00
N LEU A 192 -33.29 20.58 13.75
CA LEU A 192 -33.41 22.02 13.49
C LEU A 192 -33.90 22.37 12.08
N GLY A 193 -34.30 21.36 11.26
CA GLY A 193 -34.87 21.58 9.93
C GLY A 193 -33.86 21.81 8.80
N ALA A 194 -32.56 21.57 9.02
CA ALA A 194 -31.54 21.72 7.96
C ALA A 194 -31.78 20.74 6.80
N LYS A 195 -31.77 21.25 5.57
CA LYS A 195 -31.90 20.44 4.36
C LYS A 195 -30.69 19.52 4.20
N PRO A 196 -30.85 18.30 3.65
CA PRO A 196 -29.73 17.36 3.43
C PRO A 196 -28.54 17.96 2.65
N SER A 197 -28.81 18.84 1.69
CA SER A 197 -27.80 19.57 0.92
C SER A 197 -26.98 20.53 1.78
N ALA A 198 -27.63 21.23 2.73
CA ALA A 198 -26.95 22.13 3.67
C ALA A 198 -26.10 21.33 4.65
N ILE A 199 -26.62 20.24 5.21
CA ILE A 199 -25.85 19.33 6.09
C ILE A 199 -24.59 18.82 5.39
N LEU A 200 -24.73 18.37 4.13
CA LEU A 200 -23.57 17.88 3.36
C LEU A 200 -22.54 18.99 3.10
N ARG A 201 -22.99 20.18 2.66
CA ARG A 201 -22.10 21.27 2.25
C ARG A 201 -21.48 22.00 3.45
N ASP A 202 -22.28 22.25 4.49
CA ASP A 202 -21.90 23.18 5.56
C ASP A 202 -21.37 22.46 6.81
N ILE A 203 -21.63 21.14 6.95
CA ILE A 203 -21.16 20.35 8.09
C ILE A 203 -20.18 19.24 7.62
N VAL A 204 -20.65 18.32 6.76
CA VAL A 204 -19.86 17.12 6.40
C VAL A 204 -18.60 17.49 5.63
N LEU A 205 -18.71 18.25 4.52
CA LEU A 205 -17.55 18.61 3.70
C LEU A 205 -16.50 19.46 4.45
N PRO A 206 -16.87 20.47 5.26
CA PRO A 206 -15.89 21.21 6.07
C PRO A 206 -15.17 20.33 7.09
N LEU A 207 -15.87 19.44 7.79
CA LEU A 207 -15.26 18.50 8.75
C LEU A 207 -14.32 17.48 8.06
N MET A 208 -14.59 17.14 6.80
CA MET A 208 -13.76 16.26 6.01
C MET A 208 -12.51 16.94 5.40
N ARG A 209 -12.40 18.28 5.42
CA ARG A 209 -11.27 19.00 4.79
C ARG A 209 -9.90 18.42 5.12
N PRO A 210 -9.54 18.09 6.38
CA PRO A 210 -8.24 17.48 6.66
C PRO A 210 -8.07 16.12 5.99
N GLY A 211 -9.12 15.29 5.99
CA GLY A 211 -9.12 13.99 5.32
C GLY A 211 -8.99 14.11 3.79
N LEU A 212 -9.66 15.07 3.18
CA LEU A 212 -9.55 15.34 1.74
C LEU A 212 -8.15 15.79 1.37
N LEU A 213 -7.53 16.69 2.15
CA LEU A 213 -6.14 17.12 1.94
C LEU A 213 -5.15 15.94 2.07
N VAL A 214 -5.37 15.05 3.03
CA VAL A 214 -4.58 13.83 3.18
C VAL A 214 -4.74 12.91 1.97
N SER A 215 -5.97 12.67 1.51
CA SER A 215 -6.25 11.86 0.32
C SER A 215 -5.56 12.42 -0.93
N MET A 216 -5.65 13.75 -1.11
CA MET A 216 -5.01 14.46 -2.22
C MET A 216 -3.48 14.32 -2.18
N LEU A 217 -2.88 14.49 -1.00
CA LEU A 217 -1.45 14.39 -0.79
C LEU A 217 -0.94 12.97 -1.05
N LEU A 218 -1.65 11.95 -0.54
CA LEU A 218 -1.33 10.54 -0.78
C LEU A 218 -1.38 10.20 -2.26
N SER A 219 -2.41 10.65 -2.96
CA SER A 219 -2.55 10.41 -4.40
C SER A 219 -1.45 11.09 -5.19
N PHE A 220 -1.07 12.31 -4.83
CA PHE A 220 0.01 13.05 -5.46
C PHE A 220 1.36 12.31 -5.31
N VAL A 221 1.72 11.93 -4.09
CA VAL A 221 2.98 11.21 -3.84
C VAL A 221 3.00 9.85 -4.53
N ARG A 222 1.89 9.13 -4.55
CA ARG A 222 1.77 7.86 -5.27
C ARG A 222 1.92 8.04 -6.78
N SER A 223 1.35 9.10 -7.35
CA SER A 223 1.51 9.43 -8.76
C SER A 223 2.96 9.75 -9.11
N LEU A 224 3.67 10.52 -8.28
CA LEU A 224 5.10 10.78 -8.46
C LEU A 224 5.94 9.49 -8.39
N ALA A 225 5.50 8.52 -7.60
CA ALA A 225 6.19 7.25 -7.39
C ALA A 225 5.90 6.20 -8.49
N ASP A 226 4.84 6.38 -9.26
CA ASP A 226 4.41 5.42 -10.28
C ASP A 226 5.21 5.61 -11.58
N TYR A 227 6.03 4.61 -11.88
CA TYR A 227 6.72 4.52 -13.17
C TYR A 227 5.99 3.61 -14.15
N GLY A 228 5.23 2.62 -13.64
CA GLY A 228 4.67 1.55 -14.46
C GLY A 228 3.60 2.03 -15.43
N THR A 229 2.65 2.81 -14.94
CA THR A 229 1.59 3.38 -15.80
C THR A 229 2.17 4.30 -16.87
N PRO A 230 3.05 5.29 -16.56
CA PRO A 230 3.65 6.12 -17.59
C PRO A 230 4.52 5.37 -18.60
N VAL A 231 5.26 4.34 -18.19
CA VAL A 231 6.08 3.53 -19.12
C VAL A 231 5.21 2.79 -20.13
N ILE A 232 4.04 2.30 -19.71
CA ILE A 232 3.15 1.49 -20.56
C ILE A 232 2.27 2.37 -21.46
N ILE A 233 1.67 3.45 -20.91
CA ILE A 233 0.64 4.23 -21.60
C ILE A 233 0.98 5.71 -21.80
N GLY A 234 2.10 6.20 -21.30
CA GLY A 234 2.52 7.61 -21.44
C GLY A 234 2.89 8.02 -22.88
N GLY A 235 3.18 7.08 -23.74
CA GLY A 235 3.56 7.33 -25.13
C GLY A 235 4.90 8.11 -25.23
N ARG A 236 4.88 9.28 -25.87
CA ARG A 236 6.07 10.15 -26.00
C ARG A 236 6.31 11.01 -24.75
N SER A 237 5.35 11.08 -23.85
CA SER A 237 5.40 11.94 -22.66
C SER A 237 5.81 11.11 -21.46
N VAL A 238 7.05 11.26 -21.03
CA VAL A 238 7.63 10.47 -19.93
C VAL A 238 7.57 11.26 -18.63
N THR A 239 7.34 10.58 -17.50
CA THR A 239 7.46 11.14 -16.16
C THR A 239 8.85 10.86 -15.58
N LEU A 240 9.24 11.59 -14.53
CA LEU A 240 10.57 11.44 -13.93
C LEU A 240 10.80 10.02 -13.36
N ALA A 241 9.77 9.42 -12.75
CA ALA A 241 9.86 8.04 -12.24
C ALA A 241 10.07 7.01 -13.38
N ALA A 242 9.44 7.23 -14.53
CA ALA A 242 9.64 6.40 -15.72
C ALA A 242 11.05 6.60 -16.32
N GLU A 243 11.57 7.84 -16.33
CA GLU A 243 12.96 8.10 -16.72
C GLU A 243 13.96 7.40 -15.80
N VAL A 244 13.74 7.44 -14.48
CA VAL A 244 14.57 6.70 -13.51
C VAL A 244 14.60 5.21 -13.87
N TYR A 245 13.43 4.62 -14.16
CA TYR A 245 13.35 3.22 -14.58
C TYR A 245 14.18 2.95 -15.84
N LEU A 246 14.03 3.78 -16.88
CA LEU A 246 14.76 3.65 -18.14
C LEU A 246 16.27 3.84 -17.96
N GLN A 247 16.71 4.77 -17.08
CA GLN A 247 18.14 4.98 -16.80
C GLN A 247 18.78 3.78 -16.10
N VAL A 248 18.04 3.10 -15.22
CA VAL A 248 18.57 1.90 -14.53
C VAL A 248 18.56 0.68 -15.45
N ILE A 249 17.40 0.35 -16.03
CA ILE A 249 17.22 -0.89 -16.79
C ILE A 249 17.80 -0.78 -18.19
N GLY A 250 17.63 0.38 -18.87
CA GLY A 250 18.11 0.58 -20.23
C GLY A 250 19.58 0.97 -20.33
N TYR A 251 20.07 1.77 -19.39
CA TYR A 251 21.43 2.36 -19.48
C TYR A 251 22.35 1.98 -18.34
N SER A 252 21.89 1.22 -17.33
CA SER A 252 22.64 0.83 -16.13
C SER A 252 23.33 2.00 -15.41
N ASN A 253 22.78 3.23 -15.53
CA ASN A 253 23.37 4.43 -14.98
C ASN A 253 22.80 4.77 -13.60
N LEU A 254 23.43 4.20 -12.55
CA LEU A 254 22.99 4.40 -11.17
C LEU A 254 23.24 5.81 -10.62
N GLU A 255 24.23 6.52 -11.16
CA GLU A 255 24.58 7.88 -10.72
C GLU A 255 23.47 8.88 -11.10
N LYS A 256 23.13 8.96 -12.39
CA LYS A 256 22.02 9.80 -12.88
C LYS A 256 20.69 9.41 -12.23
N SER A 257 20.44 8.10 -12.09
CA SER A 257 19.23 7.60 -11.45
C SER A 257 19.14 8.01 -9.98
N SER A 258 20.26 8.05 -9.26
CA SER A 258 20.31 8.53 -7.88
C SER A 258 19.99 10.02 -7.78
N ALA A 259 20.58 10.87 -8.63
CA ALA A 259 20.26 12.29 -8.67
C ALA A 259 18.79 12.54 -9.05
N MET A 260 18.23 11.83 -10.04
CA MET A 260 16.81 11.90 -10.40
C MET A 260 15.91 11.47 -9.23
N ASN A 261 16.29 10.41 -8.51
CA ASN A 261 15.53 9.96 -7.35
C ASN A 261 15.52 10.99 -6.22
N MET A 262 16.54 11.82 -6.05
CA MET A 262 16.51 12.91 -5.05
C MET A 262 15.41 13.93 -5.37
N PHE A 263 15.13 14.23 -6.65
CA PHE A 263 13.99 15.08 -7.03
C PHE A 263 12.63 14.46 -6.73
N LEU A 264 12.54 13.13 -6.58
CA LEU A 264 11.34 12.44 -6.11
C LEU A 264 11.32 12.28 -4.59
N LEU A 265 12.47 12.02 -3.99
CA LEU A 265 12.64 11.73 -2.57
C LEU A 265 12.43 12.97 -1.70
N VAL A 266 13.03 14.11 -2.05
CA VAL A 266 12.94 15.35 -1.27
C VAL A 266 11.50 15.85 -1.16
N PRO A 267 10.73 16.01 -2.25
CA PRO A 267 9.31 16.33 -2.15
C PRO A 267 8.50 15.29 -1.35
N SER A 268 8.78 13.99 -1.52
CA SER A 268 8.09 12.93 -0.80
C SER A 268 8.30 13.02 0.72
N ILE A 269 9.52 13.33 1.16
CA ILE A 269 9.82 13.56 2.59
C ILE A 269 9.10 14.82 3.09
N LEU A 270 9.11 15.92 2.33
CA LEU A 270 8.40 17.14 2.70
C LEU A 270 6.89 16.85 2.86
N PHE A 271 6.30 16.18 1.89
CA PHE A 271 4.90 15.81 1.93
C PHE A 271 4.57 14.81 3.04
N PHE A 272 5.51 13.95 3.43
CA PHE A 272 5.37 13.10 4.60
C PHE A 272 5.18 13.90 5.90
N PHE A 273 5.96 14.95 6.11
CA PHE A 273 5.79 15.81 7.29
C PHE A 273 4.47 16.59 7.27
N ILE A 274 4.05 17.07 6.10
CA ILE A 274 2.75 17.73 5.91
C ILE A 274 1.61 16.73 6.21
N TYR A 275 1.68 15.51 5.67
CA TYR A 275 0.74 14.42 5.96
C TYR A 275 0.64 14.15 7.46
N ARG A 276 1.78 14.00 8.15
CA ARG A 276 1.81 13.75 9.59
C ARG A 276 1.18 14.89 10.40
N ALA A 277 1.38 16.13 9.99
CA ALA A 277 0.75 17.29 10.62
C ALA A 277 -0.77 17.33 10.40
N LEU A 278 -1.23 17.04 9.19
CA LEU A 278 -2.65 16.97 8.84
C LEU A 278 -3.37 15.83 9.56
N MET A 279 -2.77 14.64 9.63
CA MET A 279 -3.33 13.49 10.35
C MET A 279 -3.50 13.79 11.84
N ARG A 280 -2.52 14.41 12.49
CA ARG A 280 -2.62 14.83 13.90
C ARG A 280 -3.77 15.82 14.12
N ARG A 281 -4.04 16.71 13.16
CA ARG A 281 -5.18 17.64 13.22
C ARG A 281 -6.50 16.89 13.05
N SER A 282 -6.58 15.98 12.09
CA SER A 282 -7.77 15.14 11.86
C SER A 282 -8.12 14.33 13.11
N ASP A 283 -7.15 13.65 13.72
CA ASP A 283 -7.36 12.86 14.93
C ASP A 283 -7.83 13.70 16.12
N LYS A 284 -7.34 14.94 16.27
CA LYS A 284 -7.82 15.86 17.31
C LYS A 284 -9.26 16.31 17.11
N LEU A 285 -9.69 16.54 15.86
CA LEU A 285 -11.06 16.95 15.55
C LEU A 285 -12.07 15.81 15.75
N THR A 286 -11.62 14.56 15.65
CA THR A 286 -12.46 13.36 15.85
C THR A 286 -12.29 12.73 17.24
N ALA A 287 -11.37 13.23 18.06
CA ALA A 287 -11.17 12.75 19.42
C ALA A 287 -12.36 13.20 20.30
N GLY A 288 -13.12 12.24 20.80
CA GLY A 288 -14.31 12.48 21.64
C GLY A 288 -15.64 12.33 20.91
N SER A 289 -15.65 12.20 19.59
CA SER A 289 -16.88 11.91 18.84
C SER A 289 -17.32 10.47 19.07
N ARG A 290 -18.57 10.27 19.49
CA ARG A 290 -19.19 8.95 19.49
C ARG A 290 -19.37 8.53 18.03
N SER A 291 -18.65 7.46 17.63
CA SER A 291 -18.73 6.92 16.27
C SER A 291 -20.19 6.77 15.81
N ALA A 292 -20.48 7.23 14.62
CA ALA A 292 -21.80 7.10 14.00
C ALA A 292 -22.07 5.63 13.61
N GLN A 293 -22.26 4.74 14.60
CA GLN A 293 -22.52 3.31 14.36
C GLN A 293 -23.78 3.03 13.51
N GLY A 294 -24.54 4.05 13.16
CA GLY A 294 -25.76 3.95 12.35
C GLY A 294 -25.62 4.41 10.88
N GLY A 295 -24.40 4.78 10.45
CA GLY A 295 -24.18 5.36 9.11
C GLY A 295 -24.77 6.77 8.95
N LEU A 296 -24.23 7.50 7.97
CA LEU A 296 -24.74 8.81 7.59
C LEU A 296 -26.09 8.63 6.87
N SER A 297 -27.22 8.80 7.55
CA SER A 297 -28.56 8.61 6.96
C SER A 297 -29.00 9.81 6.08
N LEU A 298 -28.10 10.29 5.21
CA LEU A 298 -28.40 11.36 4.26
C LEU A 298 -28.75 10.77 2.89
N PRO A 299 -29.97 10.99 2.36
CA PRO A 299 -30.29 10.57 1.01
C PRO A 299 -29.58 11.48 -0.01
N LEU A 300 -28.53 10.98 -0.68
CA LEU A 300 -27.72 11.75 -1.65
C LEU A 300 -28.58 12.37 -2.76
N THR A 301 -29.64 11.70 -3.18
CA THR A 301 -30.59 12.24 -4.18
C THR A 301 -31.26 13.54 -3.75
N ARG A 302 -31.36 13.81 -2.43
CA ARG A 302 -31.89 15.04 -1.85
C ARG A 302 -30.80 16.06 -1.48
N CYS A 303 -29.54 15.74 -1.71
CA CYS A 303 -28.39 16.63 -1.42
C CYS A 303 -28.06 17.61 -2.56
N GLY A 304 -29.00 17.86 -3.49
CA GLY A 304 -28.78 18.77 -4.61
C GLY A 304 -27.71 18.32 -5.60
N SER A 305 -27.06 19.27 -6.26
CA SER A 305 -26.02 18.99 -7.29
C SER A 305 -24.84 18.18 -6.76
N VAL A 306 -24.40 18.43 -5.54
CA VAL A 306 -23.27 17.71 -4.93
C VAL A 306 -23.61 16.23 -4.72
N GLY A 307 -24.83 15.93 -4.29
CA GLY A 307 -25.28 14.54 -4.14
C GLY A 307 -25.37 13.79 -5.47
N TRP A 308 -25.87 14.43 -6.52
CA TRP A 308 -25.93 13.86 -7.86
C TRP A 308 -24.52 13.65 -8.45
N LEU A 309 -23.61 14.63 -8.28
CA LEU A 309 -22.21 14.48 -8.71
C LEU A 309 -21.53 13.31 -7.99
N ALA A 310 -21.79 13.11 -6.69
CA ALA A 310 -21.26 11.97 -5.96
C ALA A 310 -21.81 10.63 -6.50
N LEU A 311 -23.11 10.56 -6.82
CA LEU A 311 -23.72 9.34 -7.40
C LEU A 311 -23.19 9.05 -8.79
N ILE A 312 -23.06 10.06 -9.65
CA ILE A 312 -22.51 9.91 -11.01
C ILE A 312 -21.04 9.51 -10.93
N GLY A 313 -20.23 10.20 -10.13
CA GLY A 313 -18.80 9.90 -9.97
C GLY A 313 -18.54 8.49 -9.42
N SER A 314 -19.33 8.06 -8.44
CA SER A 314 -19.22 6.68 -7.92
C SER A 314 -19.70 5.64 -8.92
N GLY A 315 -20.81 5.90 -9.63
CA GLY A 315 -21.31 5.03 -10.68
C GLY A 315 -20.29 4.86 -11.81
N LEU A 316 -19.71 5.98 -12.28
CA LEU A 316 -18.65 5.98 -13.28
C LEU A 316 -17.45 5.16 -12.82
N PHE A 317 -16.99 5.38 -11.58
CA PHE A 317 -15.86 4.63 -11.00
C PHE A 317 -16.14 3.13 -10.97
N PHE A 318 -17.28 2.68 -10.43
CA PHE A 318 -17.60 1.26 -10.33
C PHE A 318 -17.78 0.61 -11.71
N VAL A 319 -18.45 1.29 -12.64
CA VAL A 319 -18.65 0.77 -14.01
C VAL A 319 -17.31 0.64 -14.73
N LEU A 320 -16.46 1.66 -14.70
CA LEU A 320 -15.14 1.61 -15.34
C LEU A 320 -14.24 0.53 -14.71
N THR A 321 -14.29 0.38 -13.40
CA THR A 321 -13.52 -0.65 -12.69
C THR A 321 -14.00 -2.06 -13.07
N LEU A 322 -15.31 -2.30 -13.07
CA LEU A 322 -15.86 -3.59 -13.50
C LEU A 322 -15.57 -3.90 -14.97
N LEU A 323 -15.63 -2.90 -15.85
CA LEU A 323 -15.24 -3.05 -17.25
C LEU A 323 -13.76 -3.43 -17.40
N GLN A 324 -12.86 -2.81 -16.61
CA GLN A 324 -11.43 -3.13 -16.63
C GLN A 324 -11.18 -4.59 -16.22
N TYR A 325 -11.76 -5.03 -15.09
CA TYR A 325 -11.59 -6.41 -14.63
C TYR A 325 -12.24 -7.42 -15.57
N GLY A 326 -13.46 -7.13 -16.04
CA GLY A 326 -14.15 -7.96 -17.00
C GLY A 326 -13.36 -8.12 -18.32
N CYS A 327 -12.79 -7.00 -18.82
CA CYS A 327 -11.95 -7.01 -20.00
C CYS A 327 -10.71 -7.89 -19.82
N VAL A 328 -9.98 -7.75 -18.72
CA VAL A 328 -8.77 -8.52 -18.44
C VAL A 328 -9.10 -10.00 -18.27
N LEU A 329 -10.15 -10.35 -17.54
CA LEU A 329 -10.60 -11.74 -17.40
C LEU A 329 -10.96 -12.35 -18.75
N LEU A 330 -11.78 -11.66 -19.55
CA LEU A 330 -12.22 -12.15 -20.87
C LEU A 330 -11.07 -12.28 -21.84
N SER A 331 -10.11 -11.35 -21.83
CA SER A 331 -8.95 -11.39 -22.72
C SER A 331 -8.09 -12.63 -22.56
N GLY A 332 -8.03 -13.23 -21.38
CA GLY A 332 -7.31 -14.48 -21.14
C GLY A 332 -7.93 -15.68 -21.85
N PHE A 333 -9.21 -15.58 -22.26
CA PHE A 333 -9.95 -16.62 -22.98
C PHE A 333 -10.19 -16.30 -24.46
N LEU A 334 -9.69 -15.16 -24.94
CA LEU A 334 -9.95 -14.71 -26.30
C LEU A 334 -8.66 -14.66 -27.12
N LYS A 335 -8.66 -15.31 -28.27
CA LYS A 335 -7.62 -15.24 -29.31
C LYS A 335 -8.11 -14.39 -30.45
N SER A 336 -7.36 -13.36 -30.82
CA SER A 336 -7.69 -12.51 -31.96
C SER A 336 -6.87 -12.93 -33.20
N LYS A 337 -7.51 -13.44 -34.23
CA LYS A 337 -6.91 -13.66 -35.56
C LYS A 337 -7.61 -12.77 -36.58
N LYS A 338 -6.84 -11.87 -37.24
CA LYS A 338 -7.35 -10.95 -38.27
C LYS A 338 -8.63 -10.20 -37.89
N GLY A 339 -8.74 -9.85 -36.59
CA GLY A 339 -9.89 -9.10 -36.09
C GLY A 339 -11.09 -9.93 -35.65
N VAL A 340 -11.10 -11.24 -35.84
CA VAL A 340 -12.13 -12.17 -35.34
C VAL A 340 -11.66 -12.72 -33.99
N TYR A 341 -12.52 -12.65 -32.95
CA TYR A 341 -12.26 -13.26 -31.66
C TYR A 341 -12.85 -14.67 -31.62
N SER A 342 -12.02 -15.62 -31.21
CA SER A 342 -12.42 -16.98 -30.91
C SER A 342 -12.10 -17.31 -29.46
N PHE A 343 -12.95 -18.10 -28.82
CA PHE A 343 -12.68 -18.63 -27.49
C PHE A 343 -11.54 -19.65 -27.56
N THR A 344 -10.57 -19.55 -26.65
CA THR A 344 -9.44 -20.49 -26.59
C THR A 344 -8.94 -20.64 -25.16
N LEU A 345 -8.37 -21.79 -24.87
CA LEU A 345 -7.60 -22.07 -23.64
C LEU A 345 -6.09 -22.12 -23.92
N ASP A 346 -5.65 -21.83 -25.15
CA ASP A 346 -4.23 -21.88 -25.53
C ASP A 346 -3.36 -21.05 -24.60
N HIS A 347 -3.81 -19.85 -24.22
CA HIS A 347 -3.07 -18.95 -23.33
C HIS A 347 -2.91 -19.48 -21.90
N TRP A 348 -3.87 -20.29 -21.44
CA TRP A 348 -3.78 -20.99 -20.15
C TRP A 348 -2.80 -22.15 -20.22
N ASN A 349 -2.77 -22.88 -21.36
CA ASN A 349 -1.80 -23.93 -21.61
C ASN A 349 -0.37 -23.35 -21.74
N GLU A 350 -0.24 -22.17 -22.36
CA GLU A 350 1.03 -21.44 -22.44
C GLU A 350 1.60 -21.07 -21.06
N LEU A 351 0.75 -20.71 -20.10
CA LEU A 351 1.18 -20.49 -18.72
C LEU A 351 1.88 -21.71 -18.13
N TRP A 352 1.36 -22.91 -18.41
CA TRP A 352 1.98 -24.16 -17.95
C TRP A 352 3.29 -24.48 -18.69
N SER A 353 3.40 -24.14 -19.97
CA SER A 353 4.62 -24.33 -20.75
C SER A 353 5.76 -23.39 -20.33
N ILE A 354 5.43 -22.15 -19.91
CA ILE A 354 6.40 -21.19 -19.35
C ILE A 354 6.87 -21.66 -17.95
N GLY A 355 6.12 -22.56 -17.32
CA GLY A 355 6.36 -23.08 -15.98
C GLY A 355 5.68 -22.30 -14.88
N ALA A 356 5.08 -23.01 -13.94
CA ALA A 356 4.42 -22.43 -12.76
C ALA A 356 5.40 -21.75 -11.77
N SER A 357 6.71 -21.89 -12.00
CA SER A 357 7.77 -21.49 -11.06
C SER A 357 7.70 -20.00 -10.65
N PRO A 358 7.43 -19.02 -11.53
CA PRO A 358 7.28 -17.62 -11.11
C PRO A 358 6.09 -17.39 -10.19
N VAL A 359 4.96 -18.07 -10.44
CA VAL A 359 3.74 -17.97 -9.63
C VAL A 359 3.97 -18.60 -8.27
N VAL A 360 4.49 -19.83 -8.24
CA VAL A 360 4.80 -20.54 -6.98
C VAL A 360 5.79 -19.73 -6.14
N ARG A 361 6.84 -19.19 -6.75
CA ARG A 361 7.84 -18.35 -6.07
C ARG A 361 7.20 -17.09 -5.48
N SER A 362 6.31 -16.43 -6.22
CA SER A 362 5.56 -15.27 -5.71
C SER A 362 4.72 -15.63 -4.50
N VAL A 363 4.01 -16.75 -4.53
CA VAL A 363 3.20 -17.24 -3.40
C VAL A 363 4.06 -17.55 -2.19
N VAL A 364 5.19 -18.25 -2.37
CA VAL A 364 6.12 -18.59 -1.28
C VAL A 364 6.70 -17.32 -0.65
N TYR A 365 7.16 -16.37 -1.46
CA TYR A 365 7.71 -15.10 -0.96
C TYR A 365 6.63 -14.29 -0.24
N ALA A 366 5.43 -14.21 -0.80
CA ALA A 366 4.31 -13.52 -0.17
C ALA A 366 3.91 -14.15 1.16
N LEU A 367 3.89 -15.49 1.28
CA LEU A 367 3.62 -16.19 2.53
C LEU A 367 4.70 -15.92 3.59
N ILE A 368 5.97 -15.97 3.21
CA ILE A 368 7.08 -15.65 4.13
C ILE A 368 6.93 -14.23 4.66
N VAL A 369 6.73 -13.26 3.76
CA VAL A 369 6.55 -11.84 4.16
C VAL A 369 5.26 -11.65 4.96
N ALA A 370 4.18 -12.35 4.63
CA ALA A 370 2.94 -12.28 5.38
C ALA A 370 3.11 -12.74 6.84
N VAL A 371 3.82 -13.84 7.06
CA VAL A 371 4.07 -14.35 8.43
C VAL A 371 5.10 -13.49 9.15
N VAL A 372 6.30 -13.35 8.57
CA VAL A 372 7.42 -12.65 9.24
C VAL A 372 7.13 -11.17 9.39
N GLY A 373 6.58 -10.53 8.35
CA GLY A 373 6.22 -9.11 8.38
C GLY A 373 5.11 -8.79 9.39
N THR A 374 4.12 -9.68 9.53
CA THR A 374 3.05 -9.51 10.55
C THR A 374 3.61 -9.60 11.96
N LEU A 375 4.47 -10.59 12.23
CA LEU A 375 5.11 -10.73 13.54
C LEU A 375 6.04 -9.55 13.83
N PHE A 376 6.85 -9.14 12.85
CA PHE A 376 7.72 -7.98 12.99
C PHE A 376 6.93 -6.71 13.29
N ALA A 377 5.85 -6.44 12.54
CA ALA A 377 5.00 -5.28 12.72
C ALA A 377 4.28 -5.30 14.08
N ALA A 378 3.79 -6.45 14.53
CA ALA A 378 3.14 -6.59 15.84
C ALA A 378 4.11 -6.34 16.99
N LEU A 379 5.31 -6.91 16.93
CA LEU A 379 6.36 -6.67 17.92
C LEU A 379 6.82 -5.21 17.88
N PHE A 380 7.08 -4.65 16.69
CA PHE A 380 7.46 -3.25 16.55
C PHE A 380 6.42 -2.31 17.16
N ALA A 381 5.13 -2.51 16.83
CA ALA A 381 4.04 -1.72 17.40
C ALA A 381 3.97 -1.86 18.92
N TYR A 382 4.09 -3.09 19.46
CA TYR A 382 4.10 -3.33 20.90
C TYR A 382 5.23 -2.58 21.60
N TYR A 383 6.46 -2.69 21.11
CA TYR A 383 7.60 -2.00 21.72
C TYR A 383 7.47 -0.47 21.61
N MET A 384 6.98 0.04 20.48
CA MET A 384 6.78 1.48 20.30
C MET A 384 5.65 2.03 21.18
N ASP A 385 4.56 1.31 21.40
CA ASP A 385 3.38 1.84 22.09
C ASP A 385 3.36 1.54 23.59
N ARG A 386 3.90 0.39 24.02
CA ARG A 386 3.87 -0.06 25.42
C ARG A 386 5.17 0.15 26.18
N ARG A 387 6.27 0.35 25.47
CA ARG A 387 7.57 0.56 26.09
C ARG A 387 8.05 2.01 25.92
N ARG A 388 8.74 2.54 26.94
CA ARG A 388 9.45 3.81 26.84
C ARG A 388 10.79 3.60 26.13
N VAL A 389 10.77 3.60 24.78
CA VAL A 389 11.98 3.48 23.96
C VAL A 389 12.59 4.86 23.78
N PRO A 390 13.88 5.06 24.10
CA PRO A 390 14.57 6.31 23.78
C PRO A 390 14.52 6.57 22.27
N GLY A 391 14.21 7.80 21.86
CA GLY A 391 14.09 8.13 20.44
C GLY A 391 12.88 7.52 19.71
N ARG A 392 11.83 7.08 20.42
CA ARG A 392 10.59 6.52 19.85
C ARG A 392 10.09 7.30 18.63
N ALA A 393 10.04 8.64 18.73
CA ALA A 393 9.54 9.50 17.66
C ALA A 393 10.38 9.42 16.38
N PHE A 394 11.70 9.21 16.52
CA PHE A 394 12.63 9.01 15.42
C PHE A 394 12.40 7.67 14.72
N PHE A 395 12.32 6.56 15.48
CA PHE A 395 12.07 5.23 14.92
C PHE A 395 10.70 5.11 14.29
N ASP A 396 9.66 5.68 14.90
CA ASP A 396 8.32 5.76 14.31
C ASP A 396 8.31 6.57 13.01
N CYS A 397 9.08 7.67 12.96
CA CYS A 397 9.25 8.46 11.75
C CYS A 397 9.89 7.62 10.63
N ILE A 398 11.03 6.95 10.89
CA ILE A 398 11.73 6.13 9.90
C ILE A 398 10.85 4.96 9.46
N ALA A 399 10.24 4.23 10.41
CA ALA A 399 9.38 3.09 10.08
C ALA A 399 8.16 3.49 9.24
N THR A 400 7.72 4.75 9.29
CA THR A 400 6.58 5.25 8.51
C THR A 400 7.01 5.81 7.14
N MET A 401 8.28 6.18 6.94
CA MET A 401 8.80 6.72 5.68
C MET A 401 8.47 5.89 4.44
N PRO A 402 8.59 4.54 4.45
CA PRO A 402 8.32 3.72 3.26
C PRO A 402 6.93 3.89 2.65
N TYR A 403 5.98 4.40 3.42
CA TYR A 403 4.62 4.69 2.95
C TYR A 403 4.55 5.79 1.89
N MET A 404 5.48 6.75 1.97
CA MET A 404 5.52 7.94 1.11
C MET A 404 6.66 7.91 0.09
N LEU A 405 7.63 6.98 0.25
CA LEU A 405 8.80 6.96 -0.62
C LEU A 405 8.50 6.21 -1.92
N PRO A 406 8.98 6.73 -3.08
CA PRO A 406 8.88 6.02 -4.35
C PRO A 406 9.54 4.64 -4.31
N GLY A 407 8.88 3.66 -4.95
CA GLY A 407 9.42 2.31 -5.05
C GLY A 407 10.79 2.26 -5.73
N THR A 408 11.03 3.13 -6.71
CA THR A 408 12.32 3.28 -7.39
C THR A 408 13.43 3.67 -6.43
N CYS A 409 13.17 4.59 -5.49
CA CYS A 409 14.13 4.96 -4.45
C CYS A 409 14.51 3.74 -3.59
N PHE A 410 13.51 2.95 -3.16
CA PHE A 410 13.78 1.72 -2.40
C PHE A 410 14.63 0.73 -3.18
N GLY A 411 14.27 0.45 -4.45
CA GLY A 411 15.00 -0.51 -5.28
C GLY A 411 16.46 -0.12 -5.50
N ILE A 412 16.69 1.12 -5.94
CA ILE A 412 18.06 1.62 -6.19
C ILE A 412 18.84 1.75 -4.88
N GLY A 413 18.20 2.23 -3.81
CA GLY A 413 18.82 2.32 -2.49
C GLY A 413 19.32 0.97 -1.98
N TYR A 414 18.53 -0.08 -2.18
CA TYR A 414 18.94 -1.45 -1.81
C TYR A 414 20.10 -1.97 -2.65
N ILE A 415 20.14 -1.68 -3.96
CA ILE A 415 21.31 -2.01 -4.79
C ILE A 415 22.55 -1.32 -4.23
N LEU A 416 22.49 -0.01 -4.01
CA LEU A 416 23.63 0.76 -3.53
C LEU A 416 24.08 0.33 -2.11
N ALA A 417 23.14 0.00 -1.24
CA ALA A 417 23.42 -0.38 0.14
C ALA A 417 23.98 -1.80 0.30
N PHE A 418 23.55 -2.74 -0.56
CA PHE A 418 23.78 -4.17 -0.36
C PHE A 418 24.49 -4.85 -1.53
N ASN A 419 25.18 -4.10 -2.40
CA ASN A 419 25.96 -4.66 -3.50
C ASN A 419 27.41 -4.95 -3.12
N HIS A 420 27.88 -4.47 -1.98
CA HIS A 420 29.27 -4.58 -1.53
C HIS A 420 29.39 -5.26 -0.16
N ALA A 421 30.57 -5.76 0.15
CA ALA A 421 30.89 -6.26 1.50
C ALA A 421 30.68 -5.13 2.55
N PRO A 422 30.29 -5.44 3.82
CA PRO A 422 30.17 -6.79 4.38
C PRO A 422 28.84 -7.50 4.10
N LEU A 423 27.79 -6.80 3.63
CA LEU A 423 26.45 -7.35 3.44
C LEU A 423 26.07 -7.40 1.94
N LYS A 424 26.73 -8.28 1.18
CA LYS A 424 26.38 -8.50 -0.23
C LYS A 424 25.13 -9.36 -0.34
N LEU A 425 23.95 -8.71 -0.45
CA LEU A 425 22.64 -9.37 -0.56
C LEU A 425 22.06 -9.28 -1.98
N THR A 426 22.62 -8.48 -2.87
CA THR A 426 22.13 -8.29 -4.25
C THR A 426 22.09 -9.62 -5.00
N GLY A 427 21.00 -9.90 -5.72
CA GLY A 427 20.77 -11.17 -6.43
C GLY A 427 20.26 -12.31 -5.54
N THR A 428 20.06 -12.11 -4.24
CA THR A 428 19.52 -13.13 -3.33
C THR A 428 18.02 -12.96 -3.09
N ALA A 429 17.33 -14.03 -2.66
CA ALA A 429 15.94 -13.95 -2.21
C ALA A 429 15.78 -13.06 -0.97
N ILE A 430 16.81 -12.99 -0.12
CA ILE A 430 16.77 -12.26 1.15
C ILE A 430 16.54 -10.76 0.92
N ILE A 431 17.21 -10.16 -0.06
CA ILE A 431 17.07 -8.72 -0.35
C ILE A 431 15.65 -8.40 -0.81
N VAL A 432 15.04 -9.29 -1.61
CA VAL A 432 13.67 -9.15 -2.11
C VAL A 432 12.66 -9.24 -0.95
N LEU A 433 12.81 -10.26 -0.10
CA LEU A 433 11.97 -10.46 1.08
C LEU A 433 12.08 -9.30 2.07
N ALA A 434 13.30 -8.84 2.35
CA ALA A 434 13.54 -7.68 3.21
C ALA A 434 12.89 -6.41 2.62
N ASN A 435 13.07 -6.15 1.32
CA ASN A 435 12.45 -5.00 0.66
C ASN A 435 10.91 -5.03 0.78
N MET A 436 10.28 -6.19 0.49
CA MET A 436 8.84 -6.37 0.64
C MET A 436 8.38 -6.11 2.07
N LEU A 437 9.05 -6.71 3.07
CA LEU A 437 8.70 -6.60 4.48
C LEU A 437 8.76 -5.15 4.97
N PHE A 438 9.90 -4.49 4.78
CA PHE A 438 10.09 -3.13 5.30
C PHE A 438 9.28 -2.08 4.55
N LYS A 439 8.96 -2.29 3.28
CA LYS A 439 8.04 -1.43 2.53
C LYS A 439 6.61 -1.48 3.07
N GLN A 440 6.18 -2.63 3.58
CA GLN A 440 4.81 -2.83 4.09
C GLN A 440 4.71 -2.54 5.59
N LEU A 441 5.82 -2.44 6.30
CA LEU A 441 5.89 -2.19 7.74
C LEU A 441 5.03 -1.02 8.22
N PRO A 442 4.98 0.16 7.55
CA PRO A 442 4.21 1.30 8.03
C PRO A 442 2.73 1.00 8.24
N THR A 443 2.10 0.33 7.27
CA THR A 443 0.67 0.01 7.32
C THR A 443 0.39 -1.09 8.35
N SER A 444 1.19 -2.16 8.34
CA SER A 444 1.05 -3.27 9.28
C SER A 444 1.26 -2.83 10.72
N ALA A 445 2.26 -1.99 10.99
CA ALA A 445 2.51 -1.44 12.31
C ALA A 445 1.34 -0.56 12.79
N LYS A 446 0.74 0.27 11.92
CA LYS A 446 -0.43 1.08 12.26
C LYS A 446 -1.68 0.24 12.57
N ILE A 447 -1.93 -0.83 11.83
CA ILE A 447 -3.03 -1.77 12.13
C ILE A 447 -2.83 -2.38 13.52
N CYS A 448 -1.63 -2.84 13.83
CA CYS A 448 -1.29 -3.38 15.13
C CYS A 448 -1.40 -2.35 16.26
N SER A 449 -0.87 -1.14 16.08
CA SER A 449 -0.97 -0.04 17.05
C SER A 449 -2.40 0.37 17.35
N ALA A 450 -3.26 0.45 16.32
CA ALA A 450 -4.68 0.77 16.48
C ALA A 450 -5.41 -0.26 17.36
N THR A 451 -5.07 -1.54 17.22
CA THR A 451 -5.65 -2.61 18.04
C THR A 451 -5.06 -2.62 19.45
N LEU A 452 -3.75 -2.40 19.59
CA LEU A 452 -3.11 -2.27 20.91
C LEU A 452 -3.70 -1.12 21.73
N ALA A 453 -4.06 -0.01 21.10
CA ALA A 453 -4.69 1.12 21.78
C ALA A 453 -6.06 0.75 22.39
N GLN A 454 -6.76 -0.27 21.87
CA GLN A 454 -8.04 -0.76 22.37
C GLN A 454 -7.87 -1.80 23.50
N LEU A 455 -6.70 -2.43 23.62
CA LEU A 455 -6.43 -3.42 24.67
C LEU A 455 -6.10 -2.72 25.99
N GLN A 456 -6.76 -3.19 27.07
CA GLN A 456 -6.55 -2.63 28.39
C GLN A 456 -5.17 -3.02 28.96
N PRO A 457 -4.32 -2.08 29.34
CA PRO A 457 -2.99 -2.35 29.93
C PRO A 457 -3.05 -3.14 31.25
N ALA A 458 -4.22 -3.17 31.91
CA ALA A 458 -4.45 -3.92 33.13
C ALA A 458 -4.22 -5.43 32.95
N GLN A 459 -4.60 -6.01 31.80
CA GLN A 459 -4.39 -7.43 31.51
C GLN A 459 -2.91 -7.80 31.49
N GLU A 460 -2.07 -6.93 30.89
CA GLU A 460 -0.62 -7.14 30.84
C GLU A 460 0.00 -7.02 32.23
N ARG A 461 -0.45 -6.06 33.05
CA ARG A 461 0.00 -5.87 34.44
C ARG A 461 -0.37 -7.05 35.32
N SER A 462 -1.62 -7.52 35.24
CA SER A 462 -2.06 -8.70 36.02
C SER A 462 -1.23 -9.94 35.71
N ALA A 463 -0.89 -10.18 34.43
CA ALA A 463 -0.02 -11.29 34.06
C ALA A 463 1.40 -11.11 34.64
N GLN A 464 1.93 -9.88 34.65
CA GLN A 464 3.24 -9.57 35.24
C GLN A 464 3.23 -9.71 36.75
N ASP A 465 2.15 -9.33 37.43
CA ASP A 465 1.98 -9.48 38.88
C ASP A 465 1.93 -10.96 39.29
N LEU A 466 1.41 -11.83 38.42
CA LEU A 466 1.46 -13.28 38.54
C LEU A 466 2.84 -13.90 38.22
N GLY A 467 3.85 -13.06 37.90
CA GLY A 467 5.22 -13.49 37.65
C GLY A 467 5.52 -13.83 36.17
N ALA A 468 4.58 -13.55 35.26
CA ALA A 468 4.85 -13.76 33.84
C ALA A 468 5.87 -12.74 33.34
N GLY A 469 6.87 -13.23 32.66
CA GLY A 469 7.84 -12.37 32.03
C GLY A 469 7.30 -11.67 30.78
N ARG A 470 7.99 -10.64 30.30
CA ARG A 470 7.49 -9.80 29.22
C ARG A 470 7.25 -10.57 27.92
N LEU A 471 8.18 -11.44 27.52
CA LEU A 471 8.02 -12.26 26.32
C LEU A 471 6.85 -13.24 26.46
N ALA A 472 6.61 -13.78 27.66
CA ALA A 472 5.45 -14.60 27.96
C ALA A 472 4.16 -13.78 27.86
N VAL A 473 4.13 -12.56 28.42
CA VAL A 473 2.99 -11.63 28.28
C VAL A 473 2.68 -11.33 26.81
N ILE A 474 3.70 -11.07 26.00
CA ILE A 474 3.52 -10.84 24.55
C ILE A 474 2.89 -12.07 23.90
N ARG A 475 3.45 -13.28 24.14
CA ARG A 475 3.01 -14.52 23.50
C ARG A 475 1.63 -14.97 23.97
N ASP A 476 1.37 -14.91 25.27
CA ASP A 476 0.21 -15.57 25.91
C ASP A 476 -0.97 -14.59 26.13
N VAL A 477 -0.72 -13.27 26.18
CA VAL A 477 -1.76 -12.26 26.42
C VAL A 477 -1.93 -11.35 25.20
N VAL A 478 -0.86 -10.69 24.72
CA VAL A 478 -0.97 -9.65 23.71
C VAL A 478 -1.30 -10.22 22.33
N LEU A 479 -0.48 -11.14 21.82
CA LEU A 479 -0.67 -11.72 20.48
C LEU A 479 -2.02 -12.44 20.33
N PRO A 480 -2.51 -13.25 21.31
CA PRO A 480 -3.83 -13.86 21.19
C PRO A 480 -4.98 -12.86 21.16
N ASN A 481 -4.88 -11.77 21.93
CA ASN A 481 -5.90 -10.71 21.90
C ASN A 481 -5.85 -9.85 20.64
N MET A 482 -4.70 -9.80 19.96
CA MET A 482 -4.50 -9.10 18.68
C MET A 482 -4.83 -9.96 17.45
N ARG A 483 -5.29 -11.20 17.59
CA ARG A 483 -5.56 -12.11 16.45
C ARG A 483 -6.29 -11.46 15.27
N PRO A 484 -7.37 -10.68 15.45
CA PRO A 484 -8.04 -10.04 14.31
C PRO A 484 -7.14 -9.07 13.55
N ALA A 485 -6.31 -8.30 14.26
CA ALA A 485 -5.34 -7.40 13.64
C ALA A 485 -4.21 -8.17 12.94
N LEU A 486 -3.72 -9.27 13.56
CA LEU A 486 -2.70 -10.12 12.96
C LEU A 486 -3.20 -10.75 11.65
N LEU A 487 -4.44 -11.22 11.61
CA LEU A 487 -5.05 -11.74 10.39
C LEU A 487 -5.19 -10.64 9.32
N SER A 488 -5.61 -9.45 9.70
CA SER A 488 -5.67 -8.30 8.78
C SER A 488 -4.30 -7.91 8.24
N CYS A 489 -3.26 -7.89 9.10
CA CYS A 489 -1.88 -7.65 8.68
C CYS A 489 -1.35 -8.75 7.77
N PHE A 490 -1.65 -10.00 8.05
CA PHE A 490 -1.28 -11.14 7.21
C PHE A 490 -1.85 -11.01 5.80
N VAL A 491 -3.16 -10.74 5.69
CA VAL A 491 -3.82 -10.52 4.39
C VAL A 491 -3.20 -9.33 3.67
N TYR A 492 -3.03 -8.20 4.36
CA TYR A 492 -2.41 -7.02 3.77
C TYR A 492 -0.99 -7.29 3.26
N ASN A 493 -0.14 -7.92 4.08
CA ASN A 493 1.24 -8.24 3.69
C ASN A 493 1.29 -9.24 2.53
N PHE A 494 0.42 -10.26 2.53
CA PHE A 494 0.30 -11.23 1.45
C PHE A 494 -0.11 -10.56 0.13
N THR A 495 -1.24 -9.83 0.15
CA THR A 495 -1.77 -9.13 -1.03
C THR A 495 -0.77 -8.13 -1.59
N SER A 496 -0.19 -7.29 -0.72
CA SER A 496 0.82 -6.32 -1.14
C SER A 496 2.07 -6.99 -1.71
N SER A 497 2.52 -8.13 -1.17
CA SER A 497 3.69 -8.86 -1.70
C SER A 497 3.41 -9.48 -3.06
N MET A 498 2.23 -10.07 -3.24
CA MET A 498 1.80 -10.65 -4.53
C MET A 498 1.69 -9.60 -5.63
N THR A 499 1.41 -8.34 -5.26
CA THR A 499 1.14 -7.26 -6.22
C THR A 499 2.26 -6.22 -6.30
N THR A 500 3.31 -6.30 -5.47
CA THR A 500 4.41 -5.33 -5.47
C THR A 500 5.34 -5.55 -6.66
N ALA A 501 5.57 -4.49 -7.45
CA ALA A 501 6.55 -4.49 -8.53
C ALA A 501 7.59 -3.37 -8.38
N GLY A 502 7.16 -2.20 -7.92
CA GLY A 502 7.89 -0.94 -8.05
C GLY A 502 9.30 -0.87 -7.45
N ALA A 503 9.54 -1.50 -6.32
CA ALA A 503 10.85 -1.52 -5.69
C ALA A 503 11.69 -2.73 -6.12
N ILE A 504 11.01 -3.84 -6.37
CA ILE A 504 11.64 -5.15 -6.55
C ILE A 504 12.18 -5.33 -7.96
N ILE A 505 11.66 -4.58 -8.94
CA ILE A 505 12.06 -4.70 -10.34
C ILE A 505 13.57 -4.53 -10.56
N PHE A 506 14.23 -3.77 -9.69
CA PHE A 506 15.68 -3.56 -9.73
C PHE A 506 16.49 -4.61 -8.96
N LEU A 507 15.83 -5.44 -8.14
CA LEU A 507 16.46 -6.38 -7.20
C LEU A 507 16.41 -7.82 -7.66
N ILE A 508 15.49 -8.13 -8.58
CA ILE A 508 15.26 -9.50 -9.03
C ILE A 508 16.28 -9.91 -10.08
N ASP A 509 16.86 -11.08 -9.86
CA ASP A 509 17.63 -11.82 -10.85
C ASP A 509 16.69 -12.33 -11.97
N PRO A 510 17.06 -12.18 -13.26
CA PRO A 510 16.30 -12.71 -14.39
C PRO A 510 15.96 -14.21 -14.29
N SER A 511 16.81 -15.00 -13.62
CA SER A 511 16.58 -16.43 -13.37
C SER A 511 15.51 -16.71 -12.29
N ARG A 512 15.19 -15.71 -11.45
CA ARG A 512 14.28 -15.84 -10.30
C ARG A 512 13.07 -14.92 -10.38
N GLN A 513 12.53 -14.72 -11.57
CA GLN A 513 11.39 -13.82 -11.79
C GLN A 513 10.17 -14.21 -10.96
N LEU A 514 9.41 -13.19 -10.55
CA LEU A 514 8.10 -13.30 -9.91
C LEU A 514 6.97 -13.13 -10.94
N ALA A 515 5.77 -13.59 -10.61
CA ALA A 515 4.60 -13.52 -11.50
C ALA A 515 4.29 -12.10 -12.00
N VAL A 516 4.41 -11.09 -11.12
CA VAL A 516 4.18 -9.67 -11.49
C VAL A 516 5.16 -9.17 -12.55
N PHE A 517 6.42 -9.66 -12.52
CA PHE A 517 7.41 -9.26 -13.56
C PHE A 517 7.16 -9.95 -14.88
N ARG A 518 6.75 -11.22 -14.85
CA ARG A 518 6.29 -11.90 -16.06
C ARG A 518 5.08 -11.21 -16.68
N LEU A 519 4.15 -10.75 -15.85
CA LEU A 519 3.02 -9.95 -16.31
C LEU A 519 3.50 -8.65 -16.96
N PHE A 520 4.40 -7.90 -16.30
CA PHE A 520 4.95 -6.65 -16.85
C PHE A 520 5.69 -6.88 -18.18
N ASP A 521 6.53 -7.93 -18.24
CA ASP A 521 7.28 -8.31 -19.44
C ASP A 521 6.32 -8.70 -20.60
N ALA A 522 5.26 -9.46 -20.33
CA ALA A 522 4.24 -9.82 -21.31
C ALA A 522 3.51 -8.56 -21.84
N VAL A 523 3.13 -7.62 -20.96
CA VAL A 523 2.53 -6.33 -21.38
C VAL A 523 3.50 -5.54 -22.24
N TYR A 524 4.78 -5.46 -21.85
CA TYR A 524 5.79 -4.71 -22.58
C TYR A 524 6.10 -5.28 -23.96
N ARG A 525 6.07 -6.61 -24.09
CA ARG A 525 6.22 -7.31 -25.39
C ARG A 525 4.97 -7.30 -26.26
N GLY A 526 3.84 -6.80 -25.74
CA GLY A 526 2.56 -6.76 -26.47
C GLY A 526 1.77 -8.06 -26.42
N ASP A 527 2.18 -9.03 -25.60
CA ASP A 527 1.44 -10.27 -25.35
C ASP A 527 0.38 -10.05 -24.26
N TYR A 528 -0.67 -9.36 -24.66
CA TYR A 528 -1.74 -8.96 -23.73
C TYR A 528 -2.58 -10.13 -23.24
N ALA A 529 -2.63 -11.24 -24.01
CA ALA A 529 -3.39 -12.42 -23.63
C ALA A 529 -2.71 -13.17 -22.47
N LEU A 530 -1.42 -13.46 -22.59
CA LEU A 530 -0.63 -14.05 -21.49
C LEU A 530 -0.62 -13.14 -20.26
N ALA A 531 -0.47 -11.82 -20.45
CA ALA A 531 -0.54 -10.85 -19.36
C ALA A 531 -1.89 -10.92 -18.64
N SER A 532 -3.00 -11.08 -19.37
CA SER A 532 -4.36 -11.21 -18.81
C SER A 532 -4.53 -12.49 -18.02
N VAL A 533 -3.99 -13.62 -18.48
CA VAL A 533 -3.99 -14.89 -17.75
C VAL A 533 -3.21 -14.75 -16.43
N LEU A 534 -1.99 -14.21 -16.49
CA LEU A 534 -1.17 -13.98 -15.28
C LEU A 534 -1.87 -13.05 -14.28
N ALA A 535 -2.47 -11.96 -14.75
CA ALA A 535 -3.25 -11.04 -13.93
C ALA A 535 -4.44 -11.75 -13.25
N SER A 536 -5.16 -12.59 -14.00
CA SER A 536 -6.30 -13.36 -13.50
C SER A 536 -5.87 -14.38 -12.44
N VAL A 537 -4.76 -15.08 -12.66
CA VAL A 537 -4.21 -16.07 -11.72
C VAL A 537 -3.76 -15.38 -10.42
N ILE A 538 -3.00 -14.27 -10.52
CA ILE A 538 -2.56 -13.52 -9.33
C ILE A 538 -3.78 -13.04 -8.53
N THR A 539 -4.78 -12.46 -9.21
CA THR A 539 -6.00 -11.96 -8.58
C THR A 539 -6.78 -13.10 -7.92
N ALA A 540 -6.93 -14.25 -8.59
CA ALA A 540 -7.62 -15.41 -8.03
C ALA A 540 -6.93 -15.95 -6.76
N ILE A 541 -5.60 -16.05 -6.77
CA ILE A 541 -4.82 -16.50 -5.60
C ILE A 541 -5.02 -15.54 -4.42
N VAL A 542 -4.94 -14.23 -4.66
CA VAL A 542 -5.11 -13.23 -3.59
C VAL A 542 -6.53 -13.30 -3.03
N LEU A 543 -7.56 -13.32 -3.88
CA LEU A 543 -8.95 -13.44 -3.44
C LEU A 543 -9.22 -14.76 -2.69
N ALA A 544 -8.60 -15.86 -3.10
CA ALA A 544 -8.71 -17.14 -2.39
C ALA A 544 -8.13 -17.05 -0.97
N VAL A 545 -6.97 -16.43 -0.80
CA VAL A 545 -6.34 -16.23 0.53
C VAL A 545 -7.16 -15.28 1.39
N GLU A 546 -7.65 -14.17 0.84
CA GLU A 546 -8.54 -13.24 1.55
C GLU A 546 -9.83 -13.93 1.99
N GLY A 547 -10.46 -14.69 1.09
CA GLY A 547 -11.67 -15.47 1.38
C GLY A 547 -11.43 -16.51 2.47
N LEU A 548 -10.31 -17.23 2.42
CA LEU A 548 -9.94 -18.22 3.44
C LEU A 548 -9.78 -17.55 4.82
N VAL A 549 -9.04 -16.46 4.90
CA VAL A 549 -8.83 -15.74 6.17
C VAL A 549 -10.15 -15.17 6.69
N TRP A 550 -11.01 -14.65 5.82
CA TRP A 550 -12.34 -14.16 6.20
C TRP A 550 -13.21 -15.30 6.79
N LEU A 551 -13.20 -16.48 6.17
CA LEU A 551 -13.92 -17.67 6.69
C LEU A 551 -13.40 -18.11 8.07
N LEU A 552 -12.07 -18.07 8.26
CA LEU A 552 -11.45 -18.42 9.54
C LEU A 552 -11.83 -17.40 10.63
N SER A 553 -11.79 -16.11 10.33
CA SER A 553 -12.15 -15.04 11.29
C SER A 553 -13.63 -15.11 11.70
N ARG A 554 -14.52 -15.47 10.79
CA ARG A 554 -15.96 -15.61 11.05
C ARG A 554 -16.29 -16.80 11.97
N LYS A 555 -15.56 -17.92 11.87
CA LYS A 555 -15.71 -19.07 12.78
C LYS A 555 -15.30 -18.72 14.21
N GLU A 556 -14.25 -17.92 14.40
CA GLU A 556 -13.81 -17.49 15.73
C GLU A 556 -14.78 -16.51 16.39
N GLY A 557 -15.39 -15.60 15.62
CA GLY A 557 -16.42 -14.68 16.12
C GLY A 557 -17.64 -15.42 16.69
N LYS A 558 -18.08 -16.50 16.03
CA LYS A 558 -19.18 -17.34 16.52
C LYS A 558 -18.83 -18.12 17.80
N ARG A 559 -17.58 -18.57 17.95
CA ARG A 559 -17.13 -19.30 19.17
C ARG A 559 -16.99 -18.43 20.42
N ARG A 560 -16.89 -17.09 20.27
CA ARG A 560 -16.82 -16.16 21.42
C ARG A 560 -18.20 -15.71 21.91
N VAL A 561 -19.26 -15.97 21.18
CA VAL A 561 -20.65 -15.60 21.50
C VAL A 561 -21.45 -16.81 22.01
N SER A 562 -20.97 -18.03 21.79
CA SER A 562 -21.43 -19.26 22.41
C SER A 562 -20.60 -19.60 23.65
#